data_aaa42f604b710c84c4f2cd224577cd4c
#
_entry.id   aaa42f604b710c84c4f2cd224577cd4c
#
_cell.length_a   1.000
_cell.length_b   1.000
_cell.length_c   1.000
_cell.angle_alpha   90.00
_cell.angle_beta   90.00
_cell.angle_gamma   90.00
#
_symmetry.space_group_name_H-M   'P 1'
#
loop_
_entity.id
_entity.type
_entity.pdbx_description
1 polymer ?
#
loop_
_entity_poly.entity_id
_entity_poly.type
_entity_poly.pdbx_seq_one_letter_code
_entity_poly.pdbx_strand_id
1 'polypeptide(L)'
;HYPLRRQRQMCIRDRGYQQTIEEVVNNALFDSDTNEMVVVQGIELYSMCEHHMLPFIGQCHVAYIPTGKVLGLSKIARIVDMFARRLQIQENLTKQIAEAIQEVTKASGVSVIIEAKHMCMMMRGVEKQNSIMKTSVMLGEFRENVSTRLEFMSLLNSSH
;
A
#
# COMPACT_ATOMS: atom_id res chain seq x y z
N HIS A 1 28.24 13.24 -12.56
CA HIS A 1 26.76 13.24 -12.51
C HIS A 1 26.11 11.87 -12.79
N TYR A 2 26.79 10.94 -13.49
CA TYR A 2 26.28 9.60 -13.79
C TYR A 2 26.07 8.72 -12.53
N PRO A 3 26.97 8.70 -11.52
CA PRO A 3 26.78 7.87 -10.34
C PRO A 3 25.52 8.25 -9.51
N LEU A 4 25.20 9.52 -9.40
CA LEU A 4 24.05 9.99 -8.63
C LEU A 4 22.70 9.62 -9.29
N ARG A 5 22.63 9.59 -10.62
CA ARG A 5 21.43 9.12 -11.33
C ARG A 5 21.23 7.61 -11.15
N ARG A 6 22.29 6.82 -11.20
CA ARG A 6 22.24 5.37 -10.92
C ARG A 6 21.85 5.09 -9.47
N GLN A 7 22.39 5.84 -8.51
CA GLN A 7 21.99 5.72 -7.11
C GLN A 7 20.52 6.08 -6.89
N ARG A 8 19.99 7.12 -7.53
CA ARG A 8 18.57 7.48 -7.44
C ARG A 8 17.66 6.42 -8.05
N GLN A 9 18.03 5.84 -9.19
CA GLN A 9 17.29 4.74 -9.79
C GLN A 9 17.35 3.47 -8.93
N MET A 10 18.49 3.16 -8.32
CA MET A 10 18.62 2.07 -7.35
C MET A 10 17.77 2.32 -6.11
N CYS A 11 17.72 3.54 -5.58
CA CYS A 11 16.90 3.88 -4.42
C CYS A 11 15.40 3.70 -4.66
N ILE A 12 14.91 3.97 -5.87
CA ILE A 12 13.50 3.76 -6.21
C ILE A 12 13.22 2.28 -6.43
N ARG A 13 14.13 1.56 -7.08
CA ARG A 13 13.92 0.18 -7.52
C ARG A 13 14.23 -0.86 -6.46
N ASP A 14 15.31 -0.68 -5.72
CA ASP A 14 15.95 -1.77 -4.95
C ASP A 14 15.91 -1.55 -3.43
N ARG A 15 15.58 -0.35 -2.96
CA ARG A 15 15.62 -0.02 -1.53
C ARG A 15 14.71 -0.91 -0.68
N GLY A 16 13.55 -1.28 -1.21
CA GLY A 16 12.59 -2.13 -0.51
C GLY A 16 13.05 -3.58 -0.32
N TYR A 17 14.01 -4.06 -1.11
CA TYR A 17 14.57 -5.42 -0.95
C TYR A 17 15.55 -5.55 0.22
N GLN A 18 16.08 -4.43 0.70
CA GLN A 18 17.05 -4.39 1.79
C GLN A 18 16.41 -4.26 3.17
N GLN A 19 15.10 -4.11 3.24
CA GLN A 19 14.36 -3.90 4.48
C GLN A 19 13.50 -5.11 4.81
N THR A 20 13.39 -5.43 6.10
CA THR A 20 12.43 -6.42 6.63
C THR A 20 11.25 -5.71 7.30
N ILE A 21 10.13 -6.43 7.47
CA ILE A 21 8.94 -5.89 8.14
C ILE A 21 9.28 -5.55 9.60
N GLU A 22 10.04 -6.39 10.28
CA GLU A 22 10.48 -6.20 11.66
C GLU A 22 11.29 -4.91 11.83
N GLU A 23 12.22 -4.65 10.92
CA GLU A 23 13.01 -3.41 10.91
C GLU A 23 12.15 -2.17 10.67
N VAL A 24 11.18 -2.26 9.77
CA VAL A 24 10.27 -1.17 9.44
C VAL A 24 9.34 -0.86 10.61
N VAL A 25 8.76 -1.89 11.22
CA VAL A 25 7.82 -1.73 12.35
C VAL A 25 8.55 -1.28 13.62
N ASN A 26 9.74 -1.80 13.89
CA ASN A 26 10.62 -1.40 15.01
C ASN A 26 9.86 -1.20 16.32
N ASN A 27 9.10 -2.21 16.77
CA ASN A 27 8.31 -2.22 18.00
C ASN A 27 7.26 -1.09 18.14
N ALA A 28 6.82 -0.48 17.04
CA ALA A 28 5.80 0.56 17.09
C ALA A 28 4.37 -0.02 17.04
N LEU A 29 4.15 -1.10 17.76
CA LEU A 29 2.83 -1.65 18.11
C LEU A 29 2.48 -1.19 19.52
N PHE A 30 1.33 -0.56 19.66
CA PHE A 30 0.84 -0.02 20.93
C PHE A 30 -0.41 -0.77 21.34
N ASP A 31 -0.52 -1.07 22.63
CA ASP A 31 -1.74 -1.62 23.20
C ASP A 31 -2.89 -0.60 23.10
N SER A 32 -4.05 -1.05 22.69
CA SER A 32 -5.22 -0.21 22.51
C SER A 32 -6.50 -1.01 22.74
N ASP A 33 -7.42 -0.44 23.48
CA ASP A 33 -8.74 -1.01 23.73
C ASP A 33 -9.71 -0.82 22.54
N THR A 34 -9.26 -0.11 21.49
CA THR A 34 -10.13 0.15 20.34
C THR A 34 -10.31 -1.10 19.51
N ASN A 35 -11.55 -1.33 19.12
CA ASN A 35 -11.96 -2.33 18.11
C ASN A 35 -12.63 -1.66 16.91
N GLU A 36 -12.54 -0.34 16.83
CA GLU A 36 -13.07 0.46 15.73
C GLU A 36 -12.11 0.44 14.52
N MET A 37 -12.68 0.66 13.36
CA MET A 37 -11.89 0.72 12.11
C MET A 37 -10.90 1.87 12.12
N VAL A 38 -9.64 1.57 11.85
CA VAL A 38 -8.59 2.57 11.61
C VAL A 38 -8.38 2.71 10.11
N VAL A 39 -8.47 3.92 9.57
CA VAL A 39 -8.27 4.22 8.16
C VAL A 39 -7.12 5.19 7.98
N VAL A 40 -6.18 4.84 7.09
CA VAL A 40 -5.11 5.71 6.65
C VAL A 40 -5.23 5.89 5.14
N GLN A 41 -5.59 7.10 4.73
CA GLN A 41 -5.92 7.43 3.36
C GLN A 41 -4.84 8.28 2.71
N GLY A 42 -4.66 8.10 1.40
CA GLY A 42 -3.83 8.99 0.59
C GLY A 42 -2.33 8.79 0.79
N ILE A 43 -1.88 7.58 1.12
CA ILE A 43 -0.46 7.28 1.21
C ILE A 43 0.12 7.28 -0.21
N GLU A 44 0.96 8.25 -0.53
CA GLU A 44 1.63 8.31 -1.83
C GLU A 44 2.52 7.11 -2.05
N LEU A 45 2.49 6.55 -3.24
CA LEU A 45 3.38 5.46 -3.62
C LEU A 45 4.00 5.67 -5.00
N TYR A 46 5.22 5.21 -5.10
CA TYR A 46 6.02 5.21 -6.31
C TYR A 46 6.62 3.83 -6.48
N SER A 47 6.31 3.15 -7.58
CA SER A 47 6.79 1.81 -7.86
C SER A 47 7.24 1.66 -9.29
N MET A 48 7.83 0.52 -9.61
CA MET A 48 8.34 0.19 -10.94
C MET A 48 7.65 -1.06 -11.45
N CYS A 49 6.97 -0.96 -12.59
CA CYS A 49 6.34 -2.11 -13.23
C CYS A 49 7.40 -3.14 -13.65
N GLU A 50 7.28 -4.39 -13.21
CA GLU A 50 8.26 -5.43 -13.52
C GLU A 50 8.26 -5.83 -15.01
N HIS A 51 7.12 -5.68 -15.70
CA HIS A 51 7.01 -6.05 -17.12
C HIS A 51 7.70 -5.06 -18.07
N HIS A 52 7.64 -3.78 -17.77
CA HIS A 52 8.08 -2.72 -18.67
C HIS A 52 9.20 -1.86 -18.12
N MET A 53 9.59 -2.05 -16.86
CA MET A 53 10.58 -1.23 -16.16
C MET A 53 10.27 0.27 -16.19
N LEU A 54 8.99 0.62 -16.25
CA LEU A 54 8.47 1.99 -16.21
C LEU A 54 7.73 2.23 -14.89
N PRO A 55 7.74 3.47 -14.36
CA PRO A 55 7.09 3.76 -13.10
C PRO A 55 5.57 3.68 -13.18
N PHE A 56 4.96 3.34 -12.07
CA PHE A 56 3.58 3.68 -11.78
C PHE A 56 3.50 4.45 -10.47
N ILE A 57 2.62 5.43 -10.44
CA ILE A 57 2.53 6.44 -9.38
C ILE A 57 1.09 6.53 -8.95
N GLY A 58 0.86 6.57 -7.65
CA GLY A 58 -0.49 6.63 -7.14
C GLY A 58 -0.60 6.80 -5.65
N GLN A 59 -1.71 6.33 -5.12
CA GLN A 59 -2.04 6.39 -3.70
C GLN A 59 -2.51 5.04 -3.20
N CYS A 60 -2.17 4.77 -1.95
CA CYS A 60 -2.60 3.59 -1.22
C CYS A 60 -3.50 4.02 -0.05
N HIS A 61 -4.60 3.33 0.11
CA HIS A 61 -5.53 3.49 1.22
C HIS A 61 -5.54 2.20 2.01
N VAL A 62 -5.35 2.29 3.31
CA VAL A 62 -5.28 1.15 4.22
C VAL A 62 -6.34 1.30 5.29
N ALA A 63 -7.08 0.23 5.54
CA ALA A 63 -7.95 0.13 6.70
C ALA A 63 -7.70 -1.18 7.43
N TYR A 64 -7.79 -1.17 8.75
CA TYR A 64 -7.74 -2.39 9.55
C TYR A 64 -8.58 -2.24 10.81
N ILE A 65 -9.03 -3.38 11.34
CA ILE A 65 -9.81 -3.45 12.59
C ILE A 65 -8.90 -4.06 13.66
N PRO A 66 -8.39 -3.26 14.60
CA PRO A 66 -7.44 -3.74 15.61
C PRO A 66 -8.08 -4.73 16.58
N THR A 67 -7.27 -5.64 17.11
CA THR A 67 -7.64 -6.63 18.13
C THR A 67 -6.69 -6.53 19.32
N GLY A 68 -6.65 -5.37 19.97
CA GLY A 68 -5.80 -5.11 21.14
C GLY A 68 -4.50 -4.38 20.84
N LYS A 69 -4.09 -4.25 19.57
CA LYS A 69 -2.87 -3.50 19.20
C LYS A 69 -3.10 -2.64 17.96
N VAL A 70 -2.57 -1.43 18.00
CA VAL A 70 -2.55 -0.50 16.88
C VAL A 70 -1.12 -0.26 16.41
N LEU A 71 -0.97 -0.10 15.10
CA LEU A 71 0.31 0.20 14.47
C LEU A 71 0.50 1.71 14.37
N GLY A 72 1.69 2.19 14.68
CA GLY A 72 2.03 3.60 14.52
C GLY A 72 1.80 4.07 13.08
N LEU A 73 1.15 5.21 12.90
CA LEU A 73 0.72 5.75 11.61
C LEU A 73 1.86 5.80 10.57
N SER A 74 3.03 6.29 10.97
CA SER A 74 4.20 6.36 10.09
C SER A 74 4.70 4.99 9.64
N LYS A 75 4.40 3.93 10.39
CA LYS A 75 4.83 2.57 10.06
C LYS A 75 4.00 1.96 8.94
N ILE A 76 2.70 2.30 8.88
CA ILE A 76 1.84 1.91 7.77
C ILE A 76 2.39 2.47 6.46
N ALA A 77 2.71 3.77 6.43
CA ALA A 77 3.32 4.41 5.27
C ALA A 77 4.67 3.78 4.89
N ARG A 78 5.49 3.42 5.87
CA ARG A 78 6.78 2.76 5.63
C ARG A 78 6.64 1.33 5.10
N ILE A 79 5.63 0.58 5.52
CA ILE A 79 5.31 -0.76 4.96
C ILE A 79 4.92 -0.61 3.50
N VAL A 80 4.03 0.33 3.18
CA VAL A 80 3.66 0.63 1.79
C VAL A 80 4.90 0.96 0.96
N ASP A 81 5.75 1.84 1.45
CA ASP A 81 6.96 2.28 0.76
C ASP A 81 7.98 1.13 0.57
N MET A 82 8.16 0.29 1.57
CA MET A 82 9.04 -0.88 1.50
C MET A 82 8.66 -1.83 0.36
N PHE A 83 7.38 -2.16 0.22
CA PHE A 83 6.91 -3.02 -0.87
C PHE A 83 6.84 -2.30 -2.21
N ALA A 84 6.50 -1.00 -2.22
CA ALA A 84 6.42 -0.23 -3.46
C ALA A 84 7.79 -0.02 -4.12
N ARG A 85 8.86 0.14 -3.34
CA ARG A 85 10.23 0.33 -3.87
C ARG A 85 10.90 -0.98 -4.29
N ARG A 86 10.20 -1.72 -5.13
CA ARG A 86 10.61 -2.98 -5.75
C ARG A 86 10.11 -3.00 -7.19
N LEU A 87 10.53 -3.99 -7.96
CA LEU A 87 9.83 -4.33 -9.20
C LEU A 87 8.51 -5.01 -8.83
N GLN A 88 7.40 -4.43 -9.28
CA GLN A 88 6.07 -4.85 -8.83
C GLN A 88 5.05 -5.00 -9.97
N ILE A 89 4.05 -5.82 -9.70
CA ILE A 89 2.74 -5.81 -10.34
C ILE A 89 1.77 -5.24 -9.32
N GLN A 90 0.91 -4.31 -9.70
CA GLN A 90 0.06 -3.57 -8.75
C GLN A 90 -0.83 -4.49 -7.91
N GLU A 91 -1.35 -5.56 -8.49
CA GLU A 91 -2.18 -6.56 -7.78
C GLU A 91 -1.38 -7.27 -6.69
N ASN A 92 -0.14 -7.68 -6.99
CA ASN A 92 0.73 -8.32 -6.02
C ASN A 92 1.17 -7.35 -4.91
N LEU A 93 1.47 -6.11 -5.27
CA LEU A 93 1.79 -5.06 -4.32
C LEU A 93 0.66 -4.85 -3.31
N THR A 94 -0.57 -4.74 -3.79
CA THR A 94 -1.75 -4.57 -2.95
C THR A 94 -1.92 -5.74 -1.97
N LYS A 95 -1.73 -6.96 -2.44
CA LYS A 95 -1.81 -8.17 -1.63
C LYS A 95 -0.70 -8.24 -0.57
N GLN A 96 0.53 -7.97 -0.96
CA GLN A 96 1.68 -8.00 -0.05
C GLN A 96 1.54 -6.99 1.10
N ILE A 97 1.07 -5.79 0.81
CA ILE A 97 0.80 -4.77 1.83
C ILE A 97 -0.28 -5.25 2.81
N ALA A 98 -1.39 -5.79 2.29
CA ALA A 98 -2.50 -6.27 3.12
C ALA A 98 -2.06 -7.43 4.04
N GLU A 99 -1.36 -8.41 3.51
CA GLU A 99 -0.85 -9.57 4.26
C GLU A 99 0.17 -9.14 5.32
N ALA A 100 1.06 -8.21 5.01
CA ALA A 100 2.04 -7.70 5.95
C ALA A 100 1.39 -6.98 7.14
N ILE A 101 0.40 -6.12 6.87
CA ILE A 101 -0.34 -5.42 7.93
C ILE A 101 -1.13 -6.41 8.79
N GLN A 102 -1.76 -7.40 8.18
CA GLN A 102 -2.47 -8.48 8.89
C GLN A 102 -1.54 -9.27 9.81
N GLU A 103 -0.36 -9.63 9.32
CA GLU A 103 0.63 -10.39 10.08
C GLU A 103 1.15 -9.61 11.30
N VAL A 104 1.47 -8.34 11.11
CA VAL A 104 2.03 -7.48 12.14
C VAL A 104 1.00 -7.12 13.22
N THR A 105 -0.21 -6.73 12.81
CA THR A 105 -1.24 -6.22 13.74
C THR A 105 -2.12 -7.31 14.32
N LYS A 106 -2.17 -8.49 13.70
CA LYS A 106 -3.14 -9.56 14.01
C LYS A 106 -4.59 -9.04 14.00
N ALA A 107 -4.87 -8.05 13.16
CA ALA A 107 -6.19 -7.43 13.04
C ALA A 107 -7.26 -8.45 12.64
N SER A 108 -8.51 -8.22 13.03
CA SER A 108 -9.64 -9.05 12.62
C SER A 108 -9.97 -8.92 11.14
N GLY A 109 -9.58 -7.82 10.53
CA GLY A 109 -9.68 -7.59 9.09
C GLY A 109 -8.72 -6.51 8.63
N VAL A 110 -8.31 -6.60 7.38
CA VAL A 110 -7.47 -5.59 6.69
C VAL A 110 -8.03 -5.34 5.30
N SER A 111 -8.05 -4.09 4.89
CA SER A 111 -8.37 -3.69 3.53
C SER A 111 -7.29 -2.78 2.98
N VAL A 112 -6.88 -3.03 1.75
CA VAL A 112 -5.93 -2.18 1.03
C VAL A 112 -6.49 -1.89 -0.36
N ILE A 113 -6.50 -0.62 -0.73
CA ILE A 113 -6.88 -0.16 -2.08
C ILE A 113 -5.72 0.68 -2.62
N ILE A 114 -5.30 0.38 -3.83
CA ILE A 114 -4.30 1.17 -4.57
C ILE A 114 -4.93 1.71 -5.84
N GLU A 115 -4.76 3.00 -6.05
CA GLU A 115 -5.11 3.71 -7.28
C GLU A 115 -3.84 4.27 -7.90
N ALA A 116 -3.51 3.88 -9.12
CA ALA A 116 -2.28 4.31 -9.74
C ALA A 116 -2.40 4.55 -11.26
N LYS A 117 -1.57 5.46 -11.74
CA LYS A 117 -1.32 5.71 -13.16
C LYS A 117 -0.04 5.01 -13.57
N HIS A 118 -0.11 4.24 -14.65
CA HIS A 118 1.01 3.47 -15.19
C HIS A 118 1.63 4.18 -16.38
N MET A 119 2.92 4.51 -16.29
CA MET A 119 3.64 5.17 -17.38
C MET A 119 3.74 4.28 -18.63
N CYS A 120 3.75 2.96 -18.47
CA CYS A 120 3.71 2.01 -19.60
C CYS A 120 2.44 2.11 -20.44
N MET A 121 1.32 2.60 -19.87
CA MET A 121 0.09 2.87 -20.61
C MET A 121 0.02 4.30 -21.16
N MET A 122 0.72 5.24 -20.51
CA MET A 122 0.64 6.67 -20.84
C MET A 122 1.64 7.09 -21.88
N MET A 123 2.88 6.58 -21.83
CA MET A 123 4.02 7.02 -22.63
C MET A 123 4.23 6.21 -23.89
N ARG A 124 3.66 5.01 -23.96
CA ARG A 124 3.82 4.06 -25.07
C ARG A 124 2.63 3.09 -25.13
N GLY A 125 2.65 2.21 -26.12
CA GLY A 125 1.62 1.18 -26.28
C GLY A 125 0.28 1.79 -26.63
N VAL A 126 -0.67 1.71 -25.72
CA VAL A 126 -2.04 2.21 -25.96
C VAL A 126 -2.19 3.73 -25.78
N GLU A 127 -1.18 4.41 -25.25
CA GLU A 127 -1.12 5.87 -25.09
C GLU A 127 -2.34 6.49 -24.39
N LYS A 128 -2.84 5.84 -23.33
CA LYS A 128 -4.02 6.28 -22.57
C LYS A 128 -3.60 7.05 -21.32
N GLN A 129 -3.60 8.38 -21.41
CA GLN A 129 -3.09 9.27 -20.35
C GLN A 129 -4.00 9.39 -19.14
N ASN A 130 -5.30 9.18 -19.30
CA ASN A 130 -6.29 9.34 -18.23
C ASN A 130 -6.70 8.02 -17.56
N SER A 131 -6.08 6.91 -17.96
CA SER A 131 -6.34 5.61 -17.34
C SER A 131 -5.80 5.55 -15.92
N ILE A 132 -6.65 5.12 -14.99
CA ILE A 132 -6.28 4.83 -13.61
C ILE A 132 -6.59 3.36 -13.35
N MET A 133 -5.62 2.63 -12.82
CA MET A 133 -5.81 1.27 -12.36
C MET A 133 -6.12 1.26 -10.87
N LYS A 134 -7.21 0.60 -10.49
CA LYS A 134 -7.59 0.41 -9.09
C LYS A 134 -7.52 -1.07 -8.75
N THR A 135 -6.83 -1.38 -7.66
CA THR A 135 -6.76 -2.74 -7.11
C THR A 135 -7.16 -2.73 -5.64
N SER A 136 -7.86 -3.77 -5.22
CA SER A 136 -8.31 -3.90 -3.83
C SER A 136 -8.07 -5.30 -3.30
N VAL A 137 -7.70 -5.39 -2.03
CA VAL A 137 -7.62 -6.64 -1.28
C VAL A 137 -8.36 -6.47 0.04
N MET A 138 -9.25 -7.41 0.32
CA MET A 138 -10.05 -7.47 1.53
C MET A 138 -9.74 -8.77 2.27
N LEU A 139 -9.32 -8.67 3.52
CA LEU A 139 -8.98 -9.81 4.38
C LEU A 139 -9.86 -9.81 5.64
N GLY A 140 -10.18 -11.01 6.15
CA GLY A 140 -10.95 -11.18 7.37
C GLY A 140 -12.32 -10.51 7.30
N GLU A 141 -12.64 -9.71 8.29
CA GLU A 141 -13.96 -9.08 8.43
C GLU A 141 -14.37 -8.19 7.24
N PHE A 142 -13.44 -7.53 6.58
CA PHE A 142 -13.73 -6.77 5.35
C PHE A 142 -14.18 -7.68 4.20
N ARG A 143 -13.71 -8.92 4.17
CA ARG A 143 -14.11 -9.89 3.16
C ARG A 143 -15.47 -10.52 3.46
N GLU A 144 -15.72 -10.83 4.72
CA GLU A 144 -16.90 -11.58 5.18
C GLU A 144 -18.11 -10.68 5.39
N ASN A 145 -17.91 -9.45 5.87
CA ASN A 145 -18.97 -8.52 6.25
C ASN A 145 -19.10 -7.36 5.24
N VAL A 146 -20.25 -7.35 4.54
CA VAL A 146 -20.56 -6.30 3.56
C VAL A 146 -20.68 -4.91 4.20
N SER A 147 -21.24 -4.81 5.41
CA SER A 147 -21.40 -3.53 6.11
C SER A 147 -20.07 -2.89 6.43
N THR A 148 -19.10 -3.66 6.90
CA THR A 148 -17.73 -3.20 7.18
C THR A 148 -17.05 -2.67 5.92
N ARG A 149 -17.24 -3.37 4.80
CA ARG A 149 -16.74 -2.93 3.49
C ARG A 149 -17.34 -1.61 3.04
N LEU A 150 -18.65 -1.46 3.19
CA LEU A 150 -19.38 -0.25 2.81
C LEU A 150 -19.00 0.94 3.69
N GLU A 151 -18.78 0.73 4.98
CA GLU A 151 -18.27 1.75 5.89
C GLU A 151 -16.91 2.28 5.44
N PHE A 152 -15.98 1.38 5.13
CA PHE A 152 -14.66 1.77 4.59
C PHE A 152 -14.78 2.57 3.30
N MET A 153 -15.59 2.11 2.34
CA MET A 153 -15.80 2.81 1.08
C MET A 153 -16.45 4.18 1.29
N SER A 154 -17.36 4.31 2.26
CA SER A 154 -17.99 5.57 2.63
C SER A 154 -16.98 6.56 3.20
N LEU A 155 -16.10 6.10 4.10
CA LEU A 155 -15.03 6.91 4.68
C LEU A 155 -14.05 7.42 3.61
N LEU A 156 -13.70 6.60 2.63
CA LEU A 156 -12.85 7.03 1.51
C LEU A 156 -13.50 8.11 0.64
N ASN A 157 -14.81 8.02 0.41
CA ASN A 157 -15.53 8.95 -0.45
C ASN A 157 -15.92 10.26 0.27
N SER A 158 -15.91 10.31 1.60
CA SER A 158 -16.28 11.49 2.39
C SER A 158 -15.18 12.57 2.46
N SER A 159 -14.04 12.34 1.84
CA SER A 159 -12.85 13.23 1.90
C SER A 159 -12.84 14.24 0.75
N HIS A 160 -13.93 14.94 0.54
CA HIS A 160 -14.00 16.08 -0.39
C HIS A 160 -14.44 17.34 0.32
#